data_98efdad65ee1f85ab99e89ed686fdb53
#
_entry.id   98efdad65ee1f85ab99e89ed686fdb53
#
_cell.length_a   1.000
_cell.length_b   1.000
_cell.length_c   1.000
_cell.angle_alpha   90.00
_cell.angle_beta   90.00
_cell.angle_gamma   90.00
#
_symmetry.space_group_name_H-M   'P 1'
#
loop_
_entity.id
_entity.type
_entity.pdbx_description
1 polymer ?
#
loop_
_entity_poly.entity_id
_entity_poly.type
_entity_poly.pdbx_seq_one_letter_code
_entity_poly.pdbx_strand_id
1 'polypeptide(L)'
;MRGDLSLSAPLREDPPLGWLGYPRGAWLIISVEFWERFSFYGMLAILALFLTGDAAHGGFAWSSARALSLVGAYSGAMYAFPAFGGYLADHVFGRRRAVALGASVMLIGQALLPSPAYLPALLGMWHGAPLLQSLRSLPVPLGDLHRSADVARAIAQHGATLDAAHGAQWLSQAYAACGIGFYVAIFLLILGNALMKSTLVVLCGETFRPDDPRREGAFAYYYLGISVGAMLSGFAVGIVSDWLGWAYGFAVAAVGMAVSLSLYLTLGPRWLKGIGEREAASAAGASAAAAPAAASAPPDDPVSASGAASAATAAHQRATTLRIVLVLLLAGLMCMFSTGWFQMFGSWLLFIDRSVNRSVGSFVVPVPWFSSINAIVVIGVAPLVAALWIRLAARNRAVDIVQKYFFALCMAMLGNALMYLAGLIAAHATKAPLWMPLAGVSLLGLGEIVAWTATYGFVTRAAPPGYVSMTMGAWYLLTLGLGGYLSGVTGQWVDSIGYTATFGGVAATMAFFAIVALLFRGALLRLATRAGVAL
;
A
#
# COMPACT_ATOMS: atom_id res chain seq x y z
N MET A 1 -28.79 -47.64 30.07
CA MET A 1 -29.04 -46.22 29.76
C MET A 1 -27.71 -45.60 29.37
N ARG A 2 -27.45 -45.53 28.09
CA ARG A 2 -26.26 -44.84 27.52
C ARG A 2 -26.71 -43.43 27.15
N GLY A 3 -26.22 -42.43 27.87
CA GLY A 3 -26.44 -41.03 27.57
C GLY A 3 -25.53 -40.59 26.44
N ASP A 4 -26.11 -40.36 25.28
CA ASP A 4 -25.49 -39.72 24.13
C ASP A 4 -25.27 -38.23 24.46
N LEU A 5 -24.07 -37.86 24.87
CA LEU A 5 -23.63 -36.46 24.97
C LEU A 5 -22.83 -36.09 23.72
N SER A 6 -23.49 -36.11 22.56
CA SER A 6 -23.00 -35.40 21.38
C SER A 6 -23.39 -33.92 21.51
N LEU A 7 -22.59 -33.11 22.21
CA LEU A 7 -22.60 -31.67 22.07
C LEU A 7 -22.03 -31.31 20.68
N SER A 8 -22.86 -31.58 19.63
CA SER A 8 -22.59 -30.97 18.34
C SER A 8 -22.77 -29.47 18.49
N ALA A 9 -21.65 -28.71 18.36
CA ALA A 9 -21.73 -27.26 18.18
C ALA A 9 -22.75 -26.97 17.06
N PRO A 10 -23.64 -26.00 17.23
CA PRO A 10 -24.68 -25.71 16.24
C PRO A 10 -23.98 -25.48 14.89
N LEU A 11 -24.34 -26.31 13.90
CA LEU A 11 -23.84 -26.17 12.54
C LEU A 11 -24.18 -24.75 12.06
N ARG A 12 -23.17 -23.99 11.74
CA ARG A 12 -23.33 -22.64 11.21
C ARG A 12 -24.22 -22.75 9.97
N GLU A 13 -25.33 -22.01 9.93
CA GLU A 13 -26.22 -21.98 8.76
C GLU A 13 -25.39 -21.59 7.52
N ASP A 14 -25.74 -22.15 6.37
CA ASP A 14 -25.04 -21.82 5.14
C ASP A 14 -25.22 -20.32 4.84
N PRO A 15 -24.14 -19.60 4.55
CA PRO A 15 -24.23 -18.18 4.32
C PRO A 15 -25.07 -17.89 3.07
N PRO A 16 -25.94 -16.84 3.08
CA PRO A 16 -26.75 -16.49 1.93
C PRO A 16 -25.85 -16.21 0.71
N LEU A 17 -26.11 -16.94 -0.38
CA LEU A 17 -25.35 -16.83 -1.62
C LEU A 17 -25.74 -15.57 -2.39
N GLY A 18 -24.75 -14.95 -3.02
CA GLY A 18 -24.87 -13.83 -3.91
C GLY A 18 -24.48 -14.18 -5.35
N TRP A 19 -23.93 -13.24 -6.05
CA TRP A 19 -23.48 -13.38 -7.44
C TRP A 19 -22.42 -14.49 -7.59
N LEU A 20 -22.44 -15.21 -8.71
CA LEU A 20 -21.54 -16.35 -9.00
C LEU A 20 -21.52 -17.44 -7.90
N GLY A 21 -22.54 -17.54 -7.06
CA GLY A 21 -22.60 -18.54 -6.00
C GLY A 21 -21.67 -18.31 -4.81
N TYR A 22 -21.07 -17.13 -4.70
CA TYR A 22 -20.26 -16.75 -3.54
C TYR A 22 -21.12 -16.18 -2.41
N PRO A 23 -20.69 -16.27 -1.14
CA PRO A 23 -21.39 -15.67 -0.02
C PRO A 23 -21.58 -14.15 -0.19
N ARG A 24 -22.75 -13.63 0.17
CA ARG A 24 -23.00 -12.16 0.13
C ARG A 24 -22.02 -11.38 1.01
N GLY A 25 -21.60 -11.95 2.14
CA GLY A 25 -20.58 -11.37 3.00
C GLY A 25 -19.23 -11.19 2.30
N ALA A 26 -18.81 -12.14 1.45
CA ALA A 26 -17.58 -12.01 0.67
C ALA A 26 -17.67 -10.85 -0.33
N TRP A 27 -18.80 -10.73 -1.06
CA TRP A 27 -19.01 -9.60 -1.98
C TRP A 27 -19.03 -8.25 -1.28
N LEU A 28 -19.60 -8.18 -0.07
CA LEU A 28 -19.54 -6.98 0.74
C LEU A 28 -18.09 -6.59 1.06
N ILE A 29 -17.31 -7.54 1.56
CA ILE A 29 -15.90 -7.28 1.91
C ILE A 29 -15.08 -6.88 0.68
N ILE A 30 -15.28 -7.54 -0.47
CA ILE A 30 -14.64 -7.19 -1.74
C ILE A 30 -15.02 -5.76 -2.17
N SER A 31 -16.30 -5.39 -2.03
CA SER A 31 -16.77 -4.02 -2.36
C SER A 31 -16.21 -2.97 -1.41
N VAL A 32 -16.12 -3.27 -0.12
CA VAL A 32 -15.53 -2.39 0.90
C VAL A 32 -14.05 -2.16 0.61
N GLU A 33 -13.29 -3.22 0.29
CA GLU A 33 -11.89 -3.12 -0.08
C GLU A 33 -11.71 -2.33 -1.40
N PHE A 34 -12.54 -2.59 -2.41
CA PHE A 34 -12.50 -1.85 -3.67
C PHE A 34 -12.60 -0.33 -3.44
N TRP A 35 -13.60 0.14 -2.67
CA TRP A 35 -13.81 1.56 -2.41
C TRP A 35 -12.73 2.15 -1.48
N GLU A 36 -12.24 1.37 -0.54
CA GLU A 36 -11.12 1.76 0.30
C GLU A 36 -9.84 1.91 -0.54
N ARG A 37 -9.54 0.96 -1.43
CA ARG A 37 -8.39 1.06 -2.36
C ARG A 37 -8.55 2.21 -3.36
N PHE A 38 -9.75 2.44 -3.85
CA PHE A 38 -10.06 3.64 -4.64
C PHE A 38 -9.67 4.92 -3.88
N SER A 39 -10.08 5.03 -2.63
CA SER A 39 -9.74 6.17 -1.77
C SER A 39 -8.22 6.29 -1.56
N PHE A 40 -7.56 5.19 -1.20
CA PHE A 40 -6.13 5.16 -0.91
C PHE A 40 -5.26 5.52 -2.12
N TYR A 41 -5.43 4.82 -3.23
CA TYR A 41 -4.61 5.04 -4.43
C TYR A 41 -4.94 6.38 -5.10
N GLY A 42 -6.20 6.82 -5.04
CA GLY A 42 -6.60 8.14 -5.53
C GLY A 42 -5.89 9.27 -4.78
N MET A 43 -5.87 9.20 -3.47
CA MET A 43 -5.13 10.15 -2.64
C MET A 43 -3.61 10.07 -2.92
N LEU A 44 -3.04 8.87 -2.97
CA LEU A 44 -1.59 8.68 -3.18
C LEU A 44 -1.14 9.20 -4.56
N ALA A 45 -1.99 9.09 -5.59
CA ALA A 45 -1.69 9.57 -6.94
C ALA A 45 -1.56 11.10 -7.05
N ILE A 46 -2.15 11.85 -6.12
CA ILE A 46 -2.06 13.32 -6.11
C ILE A 46 -1.23 13.86 -4.93
N LEU A 47 -0.89 13.04 -3.93
CA LEU A 47 -0.26 13.51 -2.70
C LEU A 47 1.08 14.22 -2.95
N ALA A 48 1.99 13.63 -3.74
CA ALA A 48 3.27 14.24 -4.04
C ALA A 48 3.12 15.56 -4.81
N LEU A 49 2.19 15.60 -5.77
CA LEU A 49 1.87 16.79 -6.57
C LEU A 49 1.28 17.91 -5.70
N PHE A 50 0.36 17.56 -4.79
CA PHE A 50 -0.23 18.48 -3.84
C PHE A 50 0.82 19.09 -2.89
N LEU A 51 1.73 18.27 -2.36
CA LEU A 51 2.78 18.74 -1.45
C LEU A 51 3.76 19.71 -2.12
N THR A 52 4.07 19.49 -3.41
CA THR A 52 4.96 20.36 -4.18
C THR A 52 4.22 21.42 -4.98
N GLY A 53 2.89 21.32 -5.07
CA GLY A 53 2.03 22.25 -5.80
C GLY A 53 2.05 23.65 -5.23
N ASP A 54 1.77 24.62 -6.11
CA ASP A 54 1.74 26.04 -5.75
C ASP A 54 0.70 26.31 -4.65
N ALA A 55 1.10 27.07 -3.70
CA ALA A 55 0.28 27.51 -2.59
C ALA A 55 -0.94 28.34 -3.00
N ALA A 56 -0.83 29.07 -4.11
CA ALA A 56 -1.96 29.83 -4.68
C ALA A 56 -3.12 28.92 -5.13
N HIS A 57 -2.80 27.67 -5.47
CA HIS A 57 -3.77 26.65 -5.81
C HIS A 57 -4.05 25.68 -4.65
N GLY A 58 -3.66 26.06 -3.42
CA GLY A 58 -3.90 25.29 -2.21
C GLY A 58 -2.91 24.15 -1.95
N GLY A 59 -1.78 24.11 -2.68
CA GLY A 59 -0.67 23.21 -2.40
C GLY A 59 0.21 23.70 -1.24
N PHE A 60 1.19 22.87 -0.84
CA PHE A 60 2.12 23.22 0.22
C PHE A 60 3.39 23.94 -0.25
N ALA A 61 3.68 23.95 -1.55
CA ALA A 61 4.91 24.46 -2.15
C ALA A 61 6.19 23.91 -1.47
N TRP A 62 6.16 22.67 -1.00
CA TRP A 62 7.34 22.02 -0.42
C TRP A 62 8.38 21.70 -1.49
N SER A 63 9.66 21.60 -1.06
CA SER A 63 10.69 21.03 -1.93
C SER A 63 10.36 19.58 -2.27
N SER A 64 10.86 19.11 -3.41
CA SER A 64 10.64 17.72 -3.84
C SER A 64 11.18 16.73 -2.81
N ALA A 65 12.35 16.99 -2.23
CA ALA A 65 12.94 16.14 -1.20
C ALA A 65 12.03 16.00 0.03
N ARG A 66 11.47 17.09 0.54
CA ARG A 66 10.56 17.05 1.70
C ARG A 66 9.27 16.30 1.38
N ALA A 67 8.67 16.57 0.24
CA ALA A 67 7.44 15.90 -0.20
C ALA A 67 7.65 14.39 -0.37
N LEU A 68 8.71 13.98 -1.06
CA LEU A 68 9.03 12.58 -1.31
C LEU A 68 9.41 11.83 -0.03
N SER A 69 10.09 12.50 0.90
CA SER A 69 10.34 11.99 2.26
C SER A 69 9.05 11.60 2.97
N LEU A 70 8.07 12.52 2.97
CA LEU A 70 6.77 12.25 3.60
C LEU A 70 6.00 11.14 2.90
N VAL A 71 5.95 11.15 1.56
CA VAL A 71 5.27 10.09 0.77
C VAL A 71 5.89 8.72 1.07
N GLY A 72 7.22 8.64 1.16
CA GLY A 72 7.91 7.40 1.51
C GLY A 72 7.65 6.97 2.96
N ALA A 73 7.72 7.88 3.92
CA ALA A 73 7.41 7.58 5.33
C ALA A 73 5.95 7.13 5.51
N TYR A 74 5.01 7.81 4.86
CA TYR A 74 3.61 7.43 4.84
C TYR A 74 3.40 6.04 4.22
N SER A 75 3.96 5.79 3.03
CA SER A 75 3.87 4.50 2.36
C SER A 75 4.48 3.38 3.22
N GLY A 76 5.61 3.65 3.85
CA GLY A 76 6.24 2.73 4.79
C GLY A 76 5.33 2.38 5.98
N ALA A 77 4.77 3.40 6.62
CA ALA A 77 3.89 3.24 7.78
C ALA A 77 2.60 2.48 7.42
N MET A 78 2.00 2.74 6.25
CA MET A 78 0.77 2.06 5.78
C MET A 78 0.91 0.54 5.72
N TYR A 79 2.10 0.02 5.51
CA TYR A 79 2.38 -1.43 5.46
C TYR A 79 3.08 -1.97 6.72
N ALA A 80 3.63 -1.10 7.57
CA ALA A 80 4.22 -1.50 8.84
C ALA A 80 3.18 -1.71 9.95
N PHE A 81 2.20 -0.82 10.07
CA PHE A 81 1.25 -0.81 11.18
C PHE A 81 0.09 -1.84 11.09
N PRO A 82 -0.29 -2.45 9.96
CA PRO A 82 -1.37 -3.43 9.91
C PRO A 82 -1.18 -4.65 10.83
N ALA A 83 0.06 -5.06 11.11
CA ALA A 83 0.32 -6.14 12.06
C ALA A 83 -0.15 -5.78 13.49
N PHE A 84 0.12 -4.56 13.91
CA PHE A 84 -0.34 -4.02 15.20
C PHE A 84 -1.87 -3.81 15.22
N GLY A 85 -2.41 -3.26 14.14
CA GLY A 85 -3.87 -3.09 14.00
C GLY A 85 -4.64 -4.39 14.04
N GLY A 86 -4.11 -5.45 13.40
CA GLY A 86 -4.68 -6.80 13.46
C GLY A 86 -4.69 -7.37 14.87
N TYR A 87 -3.62 -7.17 15.63
CA TYR A 87 -3.57 -7.54 17.05
C TYR A 87 -4.67 -6.84 17.87
N LEU A 88 -4.84 -5.53 17.68
CA LEU A 88 -5.92 -4.78 18.33
C LEU A 88 -7.32 -5.25 17.90
N ALA A 89 -7.48 -5.59 16.62
CA ALA A 89 -8.74 -6.11 16.10
C ALA A 89 -9.12 -7.46 16.74
N ASP A 90 -8.14 -8.35 16.92
CA ASP A 90 -8.41 -9.68 17.48
C ASP A 90 -8.62 -9.65 19.00
N HIS A 91 -7.85 -8.82 19.73
CA HIS A 91 -7.82 -8.88 21.20
C HIS A 91 -8.64 -7.79 21.90
N VAL A 92 -8.80 -6.60 21.26
CA VAL A 92 -9.42 -5.43 21.92
C VAL A 92 -10.81 -5.13 21.35
N PHE A 93 -10.93 -4.90 20.05
CA PHE A 93 -12.16 -4.35 19.46
C PHE A 93 -13.12 -5.42 18.91
N GLY A 94 -12.60 -6.60 18.52
CA GLY A 94 -13.31 -7.54 17.64
C GLY A 94 -13.23 -7.05 16.17
N ARG A 95 -13.11 -8.01 15.23
CA ARG A 95 -12.82 -7.72 13.81
C ARG A 95 -13.84 -6.80 13.15
N ARG A 96 -15.13 -7.02 13.39
CA ARG A 96 -16.21 -6.19 12.81
C ARG A 96 -16.13 -4.72 13.27
N ARG A 97 -15.89 -4.49 14.57
CA ARG A 97 -15.76 -3.12 15.11
C ARG A 97 -14.48 -2.47 14.65
N ALA A 98 -13.39 -3.23 14.56
CA ALA A 98 -12.10 -2.72 14.08
C ALA A 98 -12.20 -2.19 12.64
N VAL A 99 -12.91 -2.88 11.73
CA VAL A 99 -13.15 -2.40 10.37
C VAL A 99 -13.99 -1.12 10.37
N ALA A 100 -15.08 -1.08 11.12
CA ALA A 100 -15.93 0.12 11.20
C ALA A 100 -15.18 1.33 11.77
N LEU A 101 -14.43 1.13 12.86
CA LEU A 101 -13.59 2.18 13.47
C LEU A 101 -12.49 2.63 12.51
N GLY A 102 -11.78 1.68 11.89
CA GLY A 102 -10.72 1.97 10.93
C GLY A 102 -11.23 2.78 9.75
N ALA A 103 -12.34 2.38 9.14
CA ALA A 103 -12.98 3.09 8.04
C ALA A 103 -13.45 4.50 8.44
N SER A 104 -14.01 4.66 9.65
CA SER A 104 -14.44 5.96 10.17
C SER A 104 -13.24 6.90 10.38
N VAL A 105 -12.17 6.39 10.99
CA VAL A 105 -10.93 7.14 11.23
C VAL A 105 -10.27 7.54 9.90
N MET A 106 -10.24 6.63 8.90
CA MET A 106 -9.74 6.96 7.56
C MET A 106 -10.59 8.03 6.87
N LEU A 107 -11.91 7.97 6.98
CA LEU A 107 -12.80 8.98 6.40
C LEU A 107 -12.53 10.38 7.00
N ILE A 108 -12.36 10.47 8.31
CA ILE A 108 -11.98 11.72 8.97
C ILE A 108 -10.62 12.20 8.47
N GLY A 109 -9.63 11.30 8.37
CA GLY A 109 -8.31 11.59 7.81
C GLY A 109 -8.39 12.11 6.38
N GLN A 110 -9.17 11.48 5.50
CA GLN A 110 -9.37 11.96 4.12
C GLN A 110 -10.01 13.35 4.05
N ALA A 111 -10.97 13.63 4.91
CA ALA A 111 -11.63 14.95 4.96
C ALA A 111 -10.69 16.06 5.49
N LEU A 112 -9.79 15.74 6.41
CA LEU A 112 -8.83 16.70 6.97
C LEU A 112 -7.59 16.88 6.08
N LEU A 113 -7.27 15.93 5.22
CA LEU A 113 -6.03 15.95 4.44
C LEU A 113 -5.88 17.20 3.57
N PRO A 114 -6.91 17.70 2.84
CA PRO A 114 -6.84 18.90 2.04
C PRO A 114 -7.00 20.21 2.84
N SER A 115 -6.81 20.18 4.16
CA SER A 115 -6.98 21.38 5.01
C SER A 115 -6.22 22.61 4.49
N PRO A 116 -4.99 22.52 3.94
CA PRO A 116 -4.33 23.67 3.32
C PRO A 116 -5.02 24.20 2.06
N ALA A 117 -5.68 23.31 1.30
CA ALA A 117 -6.41 23.72 0.10
C ALA A 117 -7.69 24.52 0.41
N TYR A 118 -8.20 24.46 1.63
CA TYR A 118 -9.31 25.31 2.08
C TYR A 118 -8.87 26.72 2.46
N LEU A 119 -7.58 26.91 2.78
CA LEU A 119 -7.06 28.20 3.25
C LEU A 119 -7.26 29.34 2.23
N PRO A 120 -7.02 29.17 0.91
CA PRO A 120 -7.30 30.20 -0.08
C PRO A 120 -8.77 30.62 -0.13
N ALA A 121 -9.69 29.65 0.01
CA ALA A 121 -11.12 29.95 0.05
C ALA A 121 -11.51 30.73 1.31
N LEU A 122 -10.99 30.33 2.47
CA LEU A 122 -11.22 31.02 3.74
C LEU A 122 -10.66 32.45 3.71
N LEU A 123 -9.46 32.64 3.14
CA LEU A 123 -8.85 33.96 2.95
C LEU A 123 -9.66 34.82 1.97
N GLY A 124 -10.13 34.24 0.86
CA GLY A 124 -10.98 34.93 -0.11
C GLY A 124 -12.31 35.39 0.46
N MET A 125 -12.91 34.61 1.37
CA MET A 125 -14.14 35.00 2.07
C MET A 125 -13.93 36.11 3.09
N TRP A 126 -12.74 36.28 3.65
CA TRP A 126 -12.48 37.19 4.76
C TRP A 126 -11.77 38.49 4.36
N HIS A 127 -10.86 38.47 3.36
CA HIS A 127 -9.96 39.58 3.03
C HIS A 127 -9.88 39.93 1.53
N GLY A 128 -10.62 39.22 0.68
CA GLY A 128 -10.70 39.53 -0.74
C GLY A 128 -9.47 39.14 -1.58
N ALA A 129 -9.62 39.31 -2.89
CA ALA A 129 -8.65 38.94 -3.91
C ALA A 129 -7.23 39.59 -3.79
N PRO A 130 -7.07 40.81 -3.25
CA PRO A 130 -5.75 41.46 -3.19
C PRO A 130 -4.72 40.73 -2.32
N LEU A 131 -5.13 40.20 -1.15
CA LEU A 131 -4.20 39.47 -0.25
C LEU A 131 -3.74 38.16 -0.86
N LEU A 132 -4.63 37.43 -1.53
CA LEU A 132 -4.28 36.21 -2.27
C LEU A 132 -3.30 36.48 -3.40
N GLN A 133 -3.47 37.60 -4.12
CA GLN A 133 -2.60 37.99 -5.21
C GLN A 133 -1.20 38.40 -4.72
N SER A 134 -1.10 39.02 -3.56
CA SER A 134 0.16 39.38 -2.92
C SER A 134 0.92 38.17 -2.39
N LEU A 135 0.21 37.21 -1.81
CA LEU A 135 0.80 35.95 -1.38
C LEU A 135 1.30 35.11 -2.56
N ARG A 136 0.69 35.25 -3.75
CA ARG A 136 1.12 34.61 -5.00
C ARG A 136 2.48 35.13 -5.49
N SER A 137 2.80 36.38 -5.23
CA SER A 137 4.02 37.01 -5.70
C SER A 137 5.23 36.82 -4.78
N LEU A 138 5.06 36.15 -3.64
CA LEU A 138 6.16 35.91 -2.70
C LEU A 138 7.08 34.78 -3.21
N PRO A 139 8.40 34.98 -3.21
CA PRO A 139 9.36 33.95 -3.61
C PRO A 139 9.59 32.88 -2.54
N VAL A 140 8.79 32.86 -1.47
CA VAL A 140 8.97 32.00 -0.31
C VAL A 140 7.86 30.93 -0.27
N PRO A 141 8.19 29.65 -0.09
CA PRO A 141 7.19 28.61 0.12
C PRO A 141 6.29 28.92 1.31
N LEU A 142 4.97 28.78 1.16
CA LEU A 142 4.01 29.03 2.24
C LEU A 142 4.31 28.22 3.52
N GLY A 143 5.00 27.08 3.41
CA GLY A 143 5.47 26.29 4.55
C GLY A 143 6.54 26.99 5.41
N ASP A 144 7.24 27.96 4.85
CA ASP A 144 8.28 28.73 5.53
C ASP A 144 7.84 30.18 5.87
N LEU A 145 6.59 30.54 5.57
CA LEU A 145 6.00 31.84 5.84
C LEU A 145 6.08 32.25 7.32
N HIS A 146 6.01 31.28 8.23
CA HIS A 146 6.13 31.52 9.68
C HIS A 146 7.52 32.04 10.11
N ARG A 147 8.54 31.95 9.22
CA ARG A 147 9.93 32.37 9.48
C ARG A 147 10.32 33.64 8.72
N SER A 148 9.49 34.13 7.78
CA SER A 148 9.94 35.17 6.89
C SER A 148 9.36 36.54 7.27
N ALA A 149 10.26 37.50 7.51
CA ALA A 149 9.94 38.94 7.57
C ALA A 149 9.32 39.45 6.27
N ASP A 150 9.38 38.67 5.19
CA ASP A 150 8.88 39.01 3.86
C ASP A 150 7.36 38.94 3.79
N VAL A 151 6.74 38.01 4.56
CA VAL A 151 5.27 37.91 4.70
C VAL A 151 4.72 39.13 5.43
N ALA A 152 5.36 39.51 6.53
CA ALA A 152 5.00 40.72 7.26
C ALA A 152 5.14 41.97 6.37
N ARG A 153 6.20 42.04 5.54
CA ARG A 153 6.39 43.12 4.56
C ARG A 153 5.36 43.10 3.43
N ALA A 154 5.03 41.94 2.87
CA ALA A 154 4.01 41.85 1.82
C ALA A 154 2.59 42.21 2.35
N ILE A 155 2.24 41.81 3.56
CA ILE A 155 0.99 42.20 4.20
C ILE A 155 1.00 43.72 4.51
N ALA A 156 2.11 44.26 4.99
CA ALA A 156 2.26 45.70 5.26
C ALA A 156 2.17 46.57 4.00
N GLN A 157 2.70 46.11 2.87
CA GLN A 157 2.64 46.83 1.59
C GLN A 157 1.26 46.91 0.96
N HIS A 158 0.37 45.92 1.25
CA HIS A 158 -0.97 45.82 0.69
C HIS A 158 -2.08 46.10 1.70
N GLY A 159 -1.72 46.36 2.95
CA GLY A 159 -2.63 46.40 4.09
C GLY A 159 -3.04 47.78 4.58
N ALA A 160 -3.41 48.71 3.68
CA ALA A 160 -4.01 49.99 4.13
C ALA A 160 -5.34 49.79 4.87
N THR A 161 -5.91 48.61 4.93
CA THR A 161 -7.21 48.28 5.59
C THR A 161 -7.11 47.18 6.65
N LEU A 162 -5.96 46.55 6.83
CA LEU A 162 -5.69 45.55 7.89
C LEU A 162 -4.59 46.08 8.79
N ASP A 163 -4.75 45.99 10.08
CA ASP A 163 -3.66 46.08 11.01
C ASP A 163 -2.65 44.98 10.63
N ALA A 164 -1.58 45.34 9.94
CA ALA A 164 -0.65 44.44 9.25
C ALA A 164 -0.05 43.41 10.22
N ALA A 165 0.11 43.77 11.50
CA ALA A 165 0.64 42.89 12.53
C ALA A 165 -0.35 41.76 12.89
N HIS A 166 -1.62 42.10 13.07
CA HIS A 166 -2.66 41.11 13.40
C HIS A 166 -2.98 40.20 12.19
N GLY A 167 -3.00 40.74 10.97
CA GLY A 167 -3.21 39.94 9.75
C GLY A 167 -2.10 38.93 9.51
N ALA A 168 -0.83 39.30 9.71
CA ALA A 168 0.33 38.41 9.59
C ALA A 168 0.30 37.30 10.65
N GLN A 169 -0.02 37.67 11.88
CA GLN A 169 -0.13 36.71 12.98
C GLN A 169 -1.26 35.71 12.74
N TRP A 170 -2.44 36.20 12.33
CA TRP A 170 -3.56 35.34 12.01
C TRP A 170 -3.26 34.37 10.86
N LEU A 171 -2.66 34.85 9.77
CA LEU A 171 -2.29 34.02 8.62
C LEU A 171 -1.27 32.94 9.03
N SER A 172 -0.27 33.30 9.83
CA SER A 172 0.70 32.38 10.36
C SER A 172 0.05 31.28 11.23
N GLN A 173 -0.89 31.67 12.08
CA GLN A 173 -1.64 30.73 12.92
C GLN A 173 -2.57 29.83 12.11
N ALA A 174 -3.30 30.38 11.13
CA ALA A 174 -4.18 29.61 10.26
C ALA A 174 -3.37 28.59 9.43
N TYR A 175 -2.22 28.99 8.90
CA TYR A 175 -1.36 28.10 8.14
C TYR A 175 -0.73 27.00 9.03
N ALA A 176 -0.30 27.35 10.23
CA ALA A 176 0.19 26.37 11.21
C ALA A 176 -0.91 25.37 11.59
N ALA A 177 -2.16 25.85 11.79
CA ALA A 177 -3.30 24.98 12.06
C ALA A 177 -3.61 24.04 10.89
N CYS A 178 -3.55 24.52 9.64
CA CYS A 178 -3.69 23.68 8.45
C CYS A 178 -2.58 22.62 8.36
N GLY A 179 -1.34 22.99 8.69
CA GLY A 179 -0.22 22.04 8.77
C GLY A 179 -0.44 20.97 9.84
N ILE A 180 -0.89 21.36 11.02
CA ILE A 180 -1.25 20.40 12.09
C ILE A 180 -2.39 19.50 11.60
N GLY A 181 -3.46 20.07 11.00
CA GLY A 181 -4.57 19.30 10.45
C GLY A 181 -4.13 18.27 9.42
N PHE A 182 -3.20 18.62 8.55
CA PHE A 182 -2.62 17.72 7.57
C PHE A 182 -1.85 16.56 8.23
N TYR A 183 -0.97 16.82 9.21
CA TYR A 183 -0.24 15.76 9.90
C TYR A 183 -1.16 14.86 10.73
N VAL A 184 -2.18 15.43 11.36
CA VAL A 184 -3.24 14.66 12.03
C VAL A 184 -3.97 13.76 11.02
N ALA A 185 -4.29 14.28 9.83
CA ALA A 185 -4.90 13.48 8.77
C ALA A 185 -4.02 12.29 8.36
N ILE A 186 -2.73 12.51 8.10
CA ILE A 186 -1.76 11.44 7.79
C ILE A 186 -1.74 10.38 8.90
N PHE A 187 -1.69 10.80 10.16
CA PHE A 187 -1.72 9.88 11.30
C PHE A 187 -3.02 9.07 11.37
N LEU A 188 -4.17 9.72 11.18
CA LEU A 188 -5.48 9.06 11.16
C LEU A 188 -5.60 8.06 10.01
N LEU A 189 -5.06 8.38 8.83
CA LEU A 189 -5.04 7.46 7.69
C LEU A 189 -4.20 6.21 7.99
N ILE A 190 -3.02 6.37 8.59
CA ILE A 190 -2.18 5.24 9.01
C ILE A 190 -2.88 4.38 10.06
N LEU A 191 -3.46 5.01 11.08
CA LEU A 191 -4.15 4.31 12.17
C LEU A 191 -5.39 3.55 11.67
N GLY A 192 -6.22 4.21 10.86
CA GLY A 192 -7.42 3.60 10.28
C GLY A 192 -7.09 2.44 9.35
N ASN A 193 -6.10 2.60 8.46
CA ASN A 193 -5.62 1.51 7.60
C ASN A 193 -5.05 0.34 8.42
N ALA A 194 -4.33 0.62 9.49
CA ALA A 194 -3.80 -0.43 10.37
C ALA A 194 -4.92 -1.33 10.91
N LEU A 195 -6.02 -0.76 11.39
CA LEU A 195 -7.17 -1.50 11.90
C LEU A 195 -7.95 -2.26 10.80
N MET A 196 -8.02 -1.70 9.60
CA MET A 196 -8.88 -2.19 8.53
C MET A 196 -8.21 -3.26 7.66
N LYS A 197 -6.97 -3.02 7.22
CA LYS A 197 -6.32 -3.79 6.15
C LYS A 197 -6.15 -5.28 6.45
N SER A 198 -5.54 -5.61 7.58
CA SER A 198 -5.34 -7.02 7.99
C SER A 198 -6.67 -7.71 8.30
N THR A 199 -7.62 -6.96 8.85
CA THR A 199 -8.90 -7.47 9.31
C THR A 199 -9.85 -7.81 8.16
N LEU A 200 -9.89 -7.01 7.07
CA LEU A 200 -10.74 -7.27 5.91
C LEU A 200 -10.42 -8.60 5.21
N VAL A 201 -9.12 -8.88 5.01
CA VAL A 201 -8.69 -10.13 4.38
C VAL A 201 -9.14 -11.35 5.20
N VAL A 202 -8.99 -11.28 6.53
CA VAL A 202 -9.43 -12.35 7.44
C VAL A 202 -10.95 -12.51 7.39
N LEU A 203 -11.71 -11.41 7.50
CA LEU A 203 -13.16 -11.44 7.40
C LEU A 203 -13.65 -12.02 6.06
N CYS A 204 -12.98 -11.72 4.95
CA CYS A 204 -13.29 -12.32 3.65
C CYS A 204 -13.18 -13.85 3.72
N GLY A 205 -12.08 -14.37 4.29
CA GLY A 205 -11.87 -15.81 4.47
C GLY A 205 -12.88 -16.47 5.40
N GLU A 206 -13.34 -15.76 6.45
CA GLU A 206 -14.32 -16.25 7.42
C GLU A 206 -15.77 -16.34 6.88
N THR A 207 -16.05 -15.73 5.73
CA THR A 207 -17.34 -15.89 5.06
C THR A 207 -17.54 -17.29 4.47
N PHE A 208 -16.46 -18.08 4.37
CA PHE A 208 -16.46 -19.45 3.84
C PHE A 208 -16.24 -20.47 4.96
N ARG A 209 -16.68 -21.71 4.72
CA ARG A 209 -16.23 -22.84 5.53
C ARG A 209 -14.75 -23.13 5.25
N PRO A 210 -14.00 -23.71 6.21
CA PRO A 210 -12.57 -23.98 6.04
C PRO A 210 -12.22 -24.78 4.78
N ASP A 211 -13.08 -25.70 4.38
CA ASP A 211 -12.91 -26.67 3.30
C ASP A 211 -13.63 -26.23 2.00
N ASP A 212 -14.22 -25.03 1.96
CA ASP A 212 -14.95 -24.55 0.78
C ASP A 212 -13.98 -24.21 -0.36
N PRO A 213 -14.00 -24.92 -1.50
CA PRO A 213 -13.07 -24.69 -2.62
C PRO A 213 -13.23 -23.30 -3.26
N ARG A 214 -14.37 -22.63 -3.03
CA ARG A 214 -14.63 -21.26 -3.56
C ARG A 214 -13.83 -20.19 -2.84
N ARG A 215 -13.28 -20.49 -1.64
CA ARG A 215 -12.51 -19.56 -0.82
C ARG A 215 -11.31 -18.99 -1.57
N GLU A 216 -10.56 -19.81 -2.31
CA GLU A 216 -9.42 -19.34 -3.11
C GLU A 216 -9.85 -18.40 -4.23
N GLY A 217 -10.96 -18.72 -4.92
CA GLY A 217 -11.53 -17.86 -5.95
C GLY A 217 -11.97 -16.49 -5.41
N ALA A 218 -12.49 -16.45 -4.17
CA ALA A 218 -12.87 -15.19 -3.53
C ALA A 218 -11.67 -14.26 -3.32
N PHE A 219 -10.50 -14.77 -2.95
CA PHE A 219 -9.30 -13.98 -2.83
C PHE A 219 -8.81 -13.44 -4.18
N ALA A 220 -9.04 -14.17 -5.27
CA ALA A 220 -8.75 -13.66 -6.62
C ALA A 220 -9.65 -12.45 -6.95
N TYR A 221 -10.96 -12.53 -6.66
CA TYR A 221 -11.87 -11.38 -6.80
C TYR A 221 -11.54 -10.23 -5.85
N TYR A 222 -11.09 -10.53 -4.63
CA TYR A 222 -10.62 -9.52 -3.68
C TYR A 222 -9.43 -8.73 -4.26
N TYR A 223 -8.43 -9.42 -4.81
CA TYR A 223 -7.29 -8.79 -5.46
C TYR A 223 -7.67 -8.01 -6.73
N LEU A 224 -8.60 -8.56 -7.52
CA LEU A 224 -9.16 -7.83 -8.67
C LEU A 224 -9.85 -6.54 -8.23
N GLY A 225 -10.61 -6.58 -7.13
CA GLY A 225 -11.22 -5.38 -6.55
C GLY A 225 -10.21 -4.31 -6.19
N ILE A 226 -9.09 -4.69 -5.56
CA ILE A 226 -7.95 -3.78 -5.27
C ILE A 226 -7.45 -3.11 -6.56
N SER A 227 -7.18 -3.90 -7.59
CA SER A 227 -6.58 -3.41 -8.84
C SER A 227 -7.54 -2.52 -9.63
N VAL A 228 -8.83 -2.87 -9.68
CA VAL A 228 -9.86 -2.04 -10.35
C VAL A 228 -10.09 -0.74 -9.58
N GLY A 229 -10.09 -0.79 -8.23
CA GLY A 229 -10.17 0.40 -7.39
C GLY A 229 -9.00 1.36 -7.64
N ALA A 230 -7.78 0.85 -7.69
CA ALA A 230 -6.57 1.62 -8.01
C ALA A 230 -6.63 2.22 -9.42
N MET A 231 -7.09 1.44 -10.40
CA MET A 231 -7.25 1.91 -11.79
C MET A 231 -8.23 3.09 -11.89
N LEU A 232 -9.42 2.93 -11.35
CA LEU A 232 -10.48 3.94 -11.47
C LEU A 232 -10.16 5.20 -10.67
N SER A 233 -9.47 5.07 -9.53
CA SER A 233 -9.15 6.20 -8.66
C SER A 233 -8.22 7.22 -9.31
N GLY A 234 -7.14 6.78 -9.97
CA GLY A 234 -6.21 7.69 -10.61
C GLY A 234 -6.85 8.44 -11.78
N PHE A 235 -7.78 7.80 -12.51
CA PHE A 235 -8.56 8.49 -13.55
C PHE A 235 -9.50 9.53 -12.95
N ALA A 236 -10.34 9.14 -11.98
CA ALA A 236 -11.35 10.02 -11.41
C ALA A 236 -10.72 11.19 -10.62
N VAL A 237 -9.79 10.87 -9.72
CA VAL A 237 -9.12 11.89 -8.89
C VAL A 237 -8.24 12.79 -9.75
N GLY A 238 -7.55 12.24 -10.77
CA GLY A 238 -6.69 13.01 -11.67
C GLY A 238 -7.47 14.07 -12.43
N ILE A 239 -8.58 13.70 -13.08
CA ILE A 239 -9.41 14.67 -13.83
C ILE A 239 -9.94 15.75 -12.89
N VAL A 240 -10.50 15.35 -11.74
CA VAL A 240 -11.13 16.30 -10.81
C VAL A 240 -10.10 17.23 -10.18
N SER A 241 -8.91 16.74 -9.84
CA SER A 241 -7.85 17.60 -9.30
C SER A 241 -7.31 18.60 -10.31
N ASP A 242 -7.18 18.21 -11.59
CA ASP A 242 -6.73 19.10 -12.66
C ASP A 242 -7.75 20.20 -12.99
N TRP A 243 -9.05 19.88 -12.98
CA TRP A 243 -10.09 20.82 -13.40
C TRP A 243 -10.61 21.70 -12.27
N LEU A 244 -10.76 21.14 -11.07
CA LEU A 244 -11.40 21.80 -9.93
C LEU A 244 -10.42 22.12 -8.79
N GLY A 245 -9.21 21.55 -8.83
CA GLY A 245 -8.16 21.75 -7.82
C GLY A 245 -8.10 20.64 -6.76
N TRP A 246 -7.08 20.74 -5.91
CA TRP A 246 -6.68 19.71 -4.95
C TRP A 246 -7.79 19.30 -3.97
N ALA A 247 -8.55 20.29 -3.43
CA ALA A 247 -9.62 20.02 -2.49
C ALA A 247 -10.66 19.05 -3.05
N TYR A 248 -11.04 19.23 -4.31
CA TYR A 248 -12.00 18.36 -4.99
C TYR A 248 -11.41 16.99 -5.34
N GLY A 249 -10.12 16.93 -5.73
CA GLY A 249 -9.42 15.66 -5.93
C GLY A 249 -9.44 14.80 -4.66
N PHE A 250 -9.08 15.38 -3.53
CA PHE A 250 -9.16 14.68 -2.23
C PHE A 250 -10.61 14.38 -1.81
N ALA A 251 -11.58 15.24 -2.15
CA ALA A 251 -12.99 14.96 -1.89
C ALA A 251 -13.48 13.70 -2.62
N VAL A 252 -13.05 13.46 -3.86
CA VAL A 252 -13.35 12.21 -4.61
C VAL A 252 -12.81 10.99 -3.85
N ALA A 253 -11.59 11.07 -3.32
CA ALA A 253 -11.01 10.00 -2.51
C ALA A 253 -11.81 9.81 -1.20
N ALA A 254 -12.21 10.90 -0.54
CA ALA A 254 -13.05 10.86 0.66
C ALA A 254 -14.44 10.26 0.39
N VAL A 255 -15.05 10.57 -0.75
CA VAL A 255 -16.32 9.95 -1.18
C VAL A 255 -16.16 8.45 -1.34
N GLY A 256 -15.07 7.97 -1.95
CA GLY A 256 -14.77 6.54 -2.00
C GLY A 256 -14.75 5.89 -0.61
N MET A 257 -14.08 6.53 0.36
CA MET A 257 -14.05 6.03 1.74
C MET A 257 -15.43 6.09 2.43
N ALA A 258 -16.21 7.15 2.16
CA ALA A 258 -17.58 7.27 2.67
C ALA A 258 -18.49 6.16 2.13
N VAL A 259 -18.38 5.83 0.84
CA VAL A 259 -19.11 4.70 0.23
C VAL A 259 -18.69 3.38 0.87
N SER A 260 -17.38 3.14 1.04
CA SER A 260 -16.83 1.96 1.70
C SER A 260 -17.45 1.78 3.10
N LEU A 261 -17.39 2.83 3.93
CA LEU A 261 -17.96 2.85 5.29
C LEU A 261 -19.49 2.64 5.27
N SER A 262 -20.20 3.33 4.38
CA SER A 262 -21.66 3.23 4.28
C SER A 262 -22.11 1.81 3.91
N LEU A 263 -21.47 1.19 2.92
CA LEU A 263 -21.73 -0.20 2.56
C LEU A 263 -21.50 -1.13 3.75
N TYR A 264 -20.38 -0.95 4.46
CA TYR A 264 -20.05 -1.77 5.61
C TYR A 264 -21.06 -1.62 6.76
N LEU A 265 -21.45 -0.40 7.10
CA LEU A 265 -22.39 -0.14 8.20
C LEU A 265 -23.83 -0.57 7.88
N THR A 266 -24.27 -0.44 6.62
CA THR A 266 -25.64 -0.78 6.22
C THR A 266 -25.85 -2.27 5.97
N LEU A 267 -24.92 -2.91 5.27
CA LEU A 267 -25.03 -4.31 4.85
C LEU A 267 -24.31 -5.28 5.80
N GLY A 268 -23.27 -4.82 6.51
CA GLY A 268 -22.50 -5.64 7.44
C GLY A 268 -23.33 -6.33 8.51
N PRO A 269 -24.27 -5.64 9.21
CA PRO A 269 -25.13 -6.27 10.21
C PRO A 269 -25.97 -7.43 9.67
N ARG A 270 -26.31 -7.39 8.36
CA ARG A 270 -27.15 -8.42 7.71
C ARG A 270 -26.33 -9.55 7.08
N TRP A 271 -25.20 -9.22 6.43
CA TRP A 271 -24.46 -10.18 5.60
C TRP A 271 -23.26 -10.80 6.32
N LEU A 272 -22.81 -10.20 7.43
CA LEU A 272 -21.73 -10.71 8.29
C LEU A 272 -22.24 -11.18 9.67
N LYS A 273 -23.52 -11.51 9.80
CA LYS A 273 -24.09 -11.98 11.06
C LYS A 273 -23.34 -13.24 11.54
N GLY A 274 -22.84 -13.22 12.78
CA GLY A 274 -22.04 -14.30 13.36
C GLY A 274 -20.62 -14.46 12.80
N ILE A 275 -20.15 -13.52 11.95
CA ILE A 275 -18.79 -13.53 11.39
C ILE A 275 -18.00 -12.38 12.02
N GLY A 276 -16.77 -12.64 12.48
CA GLY A 276 -15.88 -11.60 13.05
C GLY A 276 -16.37 -10.98 14.36
N GLU A 277 -17.37 -11.57 15.00
CA GLU A 277 -17.77 -11.21 16.35
C GLU A 277 -16.73 -11.78 17.35
N ARG A 278 -16.46 -11.07 18.42
CA ARG A 278 -15.53 -11.52 19.46
C ARG A 278 -16.16 -12.77 20.10
N GLU A 279 -15.62 -13.94 19.84
CA GLU A 279 -15.93 -15.12 20.65
C GLU A 279 -15.55 -14.78 22.10
N ALA A 280 -16.53 -14.94 22.99
CA ALA A 280 -16.24 -14.79 24.42
C ALA A 280 -15.02 -15.67 24.72
N ALA A 281 -14.00 -15.11 25.37
CA ALA A 281 -12.64 -15.65 25.53
C ALA A 281 -12.54 -17.08 26.13
N SER A 282 -13.67 -17.77 26.32
CA SER A 282 -13.80 -19.12 26.83
C SER A 282 -13.57 -20.24 25.79
N ALA A 283 -13.80 -20.01 24.49
CA ALA A 283 -13.69 -21.08 23.49
C ALA A 283 -12.32 -21.13 22.81
N ALA A 284 -11.65 -19.99 22.62
CA ALA A 284 -10.32 -19.94 22.00
C ALA A 284 -9.22 -20.54 22.89
N GLY A 285 -9.34 -20.43 24.22
CA GLY A 285 -8.45 -21.10 25.17
C GLY A 285 -8.56 -22.62 25.13
N ALA A 286 -9.75 -23.15 24.85
CA ALA A 286 -9.98 -24.60 24.80
C ALA A 286 -9.48 -25.23 23.47
N SER A 287 -9.53 -24.49 22.34
CA SER A 287 -9.06 -25.00 21.04
C SER A 287 -7.55 -24.98 20.89
N ALA A 288 -6.86 -24.02 21.52
CA ALA A 288 -5.39 -23.98 21.53
C ALA A 288 -4.77 -25.06 22.46
N ALA A 289 -5.52 -25.52 23.45
CA ALA A 289 -5.12 -26.61 24.35
C ALA A 289 -5.42 -28.01 23.78
N ALA A 290 -6.22 -28.12 22.74
CA ALA A 290 -6.58 -29.38 22.08
C ALA A 290 -5.80 -29.63 20.78
N ALA A 291 -4.48 -29.36 20.78
CA ALA A 291 -3.60 -30.05 19.84
C ALA A 291 -3.61 -31.54 20.22
N PRO A 292 -3.93 -32.47 19.29
CA PRO A 292 -3.90 -33.88 19.64
C PRO A 292 -2.46 -34.23 20.05
N ALA A 293 -2.27 -34.52 21.32
CA ALA A 293 -1.12 -35.29 21.73
C ALA A 293 -1.18 -36.58 20.94
N ALA A 294 -0.28 -36.73 19.97
CA ALA A 294 -0.08 -38.00 19.30
C ALA A 294 0.13 -39.05 20.39
N ALA A 295 -0.83 -39.96 20.51
CA ALA A 295 -0.73 -41.11 21.39
C ALA A 295 0.43 -41.97 20.86
N SER A 296 1.62 -41.68 21.36
CA SER A 296 2.77 -42.56 21.22
C SER A 296 2.64 -43.68 22.26
N ALA A 297 2.60 -44.92 21.80
CA ALA A 297 2.80 -46.08 22.63
C ALA A 297 4.11 -45.90 23.46
N PRO A 298 4.16 -46.39 24.71
CA PRO A 298 5.34 -46.24 25.54
C PRO A 298 6.52 -46.97 24.87
N PRO A 299 7.68 -46.32 24.76
CA PRO A 299 8.90 -46.93 24.23
C PRO A 299 9.53 -47.82 25.28
N ASP A 300 10.03 -48.98 24.86
CA ASP A 300 10.65 -50.01 25.72
C ASP A 300 12.03 -49.61 26.34
N ASP A 301 12.59 -48.41 25.98
CA ASP A 301 13.85 -47.93 26.55
C ASP A 301 13.86 -46.40 26.75
N PRO A 302 13.87 -45.90 28.02
CA PRO A 302 13.75 -44.46 28.30
C PRO A 302 15.01 -43.64 27.95
N VAL A 303 16.20 -44.24 27.78
CA VAL A 303 17.44 -43.50 27.49
C VAL A 303 17.59 -43.22 25.99
N SER A 304 17.17 -44.11 25.11
CA SER A 304 17.21 -43.93 23.66
C SER A 304 16.11 -42.97 23.19
N ALA A 305 14.95 -42.94 23.87
CA ALA A 305 13.85 -42.03 23.55
C ALA A 305 14.18 -40.57 23.87
N SER A 306 14.88 -40.29 24.95
CA SER A 306 15.31 -38.93 25.33
C SER A 306 16.30 -38.33 24.32
N GLY A 307 17.25 -39.12 23.84
CA GLY A 307 18.20 -38.68 22.81
C GLY A 307 17.54 -38.43 21.45
N ALA A 308 16.63 -39.31 21.04
CA ALA A 308 15.87 -39.16 19.78
C ALA A 308 14.92 -37.94 19.81
N ALA A 309 14.24 -37.69 20.92
CA ALA A 309 13.39 -36.52 21.13
C ALA A 309 14.20 -35.21 21.11
N SER A 310 15.36 -35.18 21.75
CA SER A 310 16.28 -34.03 21.71
C SER A 310 16.82 -33.75 20.31
N ALA A 311 17.22 -34.79 19.57
CA ALA A 311 17.69 -34.67 18.19
C ALA A 311 16.58 -34.18 17.24
N ALA A 312 15.36 -34.69 17.39
CA ALA A 312 14.19 -34.25 16.61
C ALA A 312 13.85 -32.78 16.88
N THR A 313 13.89 -32.33 18.14
CA THR A 313 13.70 -30.94 18.53
C THR A 313 14.78 -30.02 17.94
N ALA A 314 16.05 -30.42 18.00
CA ALA A 314 17.15 -29.67 17.41
C ALA A 314 17.05 -29.59 15.87
N ALA A 315 16.64 -30.67 15.20
CA ALA A 315 16.40 -30.69 13.76
C ALA A 315 15.25 -29.75 13.37
N HIS A 316 14.15 -29.78 14.13
CA HIS A 316 13.01 -28.87 13.93
C HIS A 316 13.39 -27.41 14.10
N GLN A 317 14.14 -27.05 15.15
CA GLN A 317 14.64 -25.70 15.38
C GLN A 317 15.55 -25.23 14.24
N ARG A 318 16.48 -26.08 13.77
CA ARG A 318 17.32 -25.76 12.61
C ARG A 318 16.51 -25.51 11.35
N ALA A 319 15.52 -26.34 11.04
CA ALA A 319 14.65 -26.14 9.88
C ALA A 319 13.86 -24.82 9.98
N THR A 320 13.34 -24.48 11.15
CA THR A 320 12.65 -23.22 11.39
C THR A 320 13.57 -22.01 11.22
N THR A 321 14.80 -22.07 11.74
CA THR A 321 15.80 -20.99 11.56
C THR A 321 16.14 -20.81 10.08
N LEU A 322 16.36 -21.91 9.33
CA LEU A 322 16.64 -21.84 7.90
C LEU A 322 15.45 -21.26 7.09
N ARG A 323 14.20 -21.56 7.47
CA ARG A 323 13.01 -20.94 6.88
C ARG A 323 12.96 -19.44 7.12
N ILE A 324 13.23 -18.99 8.34
CA ILE A 324 13.29 -17.55 8.67
C ILE A 324 14.38 -16.85 7.85
N VAL A 325 15.58 -17.41 7.78
CA VAL A 325 16.67 -16.84 6.97
C VAL A 325 16.29 -16.77 5.50
N LEU A 326 15.67 -17.82 4.94
CA LEU A 326 15.20 -17.83 3.56
C LEU A 326 14.14 -16.74 3.31
N VAL A 327 13.18 -16.60 4.23
CA VAL A 327 12.15 -15.54 4.16
C VAL A 327 12.79 -14.15 4.17
N LEU A 328 13.75 -13.89 5.06
CA LEU A 328 14.44 -12.60 5.15
C LEU A 328 15.24 -12.27 3.89
N LEU A 329 15.97 -13.24 3.32
CA LEU A 329 16.76 -13.05 2.09
C LEU A 329 15.86 -12.73 0.89
N LEU A 330 14.77 -13.48 0.73
CA LEU A 330 13.81 -13.23 -0.36
C LEU A 330 13.00 -11.94 -0.13
N ALA A 331 12.70 -11.60 1.13
CA ALA A 331 12.10 -10.30 1.47
C ALA A 331 13.03 -9.14 1.11
N GLY A 332 14.34 -9.29 1.27
CA GLY A 332 15.32 -8.29 0.84
C GLY A 332 15.28 -8.02 -0.67
N LEU A 333 15.20 -9.05 -1.51
CA LEU A 333 15.06 -8.90 -2.96
C LEU A 333 13.74 -8.21 -3.32
N MET A 334 12.64 -8.61 -2.67
CA MET A 334 11.32 -8.02 -2.89
C MET A 334 11.23 -6.58 -2.37
N CYS A 335 11.94 -6.24 -1.29
CA CYS A 335 12.08 -4.88 -0.78
C CYS A 335 12.71 -3.96 -1.83
N MET A 336 13.78 -4.41 -2.49
CA MET A 336 14.42 -3.64 -3.55
C MET A 336 13.48 -3.44 -4.75
N PHE A 337 12.78 -4.49 -5.19
CA PHE A 337 11.73 -4.33 -6.21
C PHE A 337 10.70 -3.26 -5.79
N SER A 338 10.20 -3.34 -4.56
CA SER A 338 9.20 -2.39 -4.03
C SER A 338 9.76 -0.96 -3.99
N THR A 339 11.04 -0.77 -3.66
CA THR A 339 11.71 0.55 -3.68
C THR A 339 11.66 1.18 -5.08
N GLY A 340 11.95 0.40 -6.12
CA GLY A 340 11.86 0.85 -7.50
C GLY A 340 10.41 1.08 -7.96
N TRP A 341 9.48 0.25 -7.50
CA TRP A 341 8.07 0.35 -7.83
C TRP A 341 7.39 1.57 -7.20
N PHE A 342 7.70 1.89 -5.94
CA PHE A 342 7.13 3.06 -5.25
C PHE A 342 7.60 4.40 -5.82
N GLN A 343 8.67 4.46 -6.64
CA GLN A 343 9.06 5.68 -7.35
C GLN A 343 7.91 6.23 -8.21
N MET A 344 7.06 5.33 -8.73
CA MET A 344 5.88 5.67 -9.53
C MET A 344 4.88 6.59 -8.81
N PHE A 345 4.76 6.50 -7.48
CA PHE A 345 3.88 7.35 -6.67
C PHE A 345 4.57 8.59 -6.09
N GLY A 346 5.84 8.78 -6.37
CA GLY A 346 6.63 9.90 -5.85
C GLY A 346 7.41 10.61 -6.93
N SER A 347 8.69 10.28 -7.05
CA SER A 347 9.64 10.99 -7.93
C SER A 347 9.23 10.97 -9.40
N TRP A 348 8.62 9.88 -9.90
CA TRP A 348 8.15 9.82 -11.28
C TRP A 348 7.01 10.79 -11.53
N LEU A 349 6.02 10.91 -10.61
CA LEU A 349 4.91 11.86 -10.79
C LEU A 349 5.42 13.29 -10.91
N LEU A 350 6.34 13.69 -10.04
CA LEU A 350 6.93 15.04 -10.08
C LEU A 350 7.73 15.28 -11.36
N PHE A 351 8.50 14.29 -11.80
CA PHE A 351 9.24 14.39 -13.07
C PHE A 351 8.31 14.46 -14.28
N ILE A 352 7.27 13.63 -14.32
CA ILE A 352 6.27 13.59 -15.40
C ILE A 352 5.57 14.95 -15.51
N ASP A 353 5.18 15.51 -14.38
CA ASP A 353 4.54 16.83 -14.35
C ASP A 353 5.41 17.93 -14.94
N ARG A 354 6.68 17.98 -14.55
CA ARG A 354 7.61 19.07 -14.88
C ARG A 354 8.29 18.89 -16.23
N SER A 355 8.65 17.67 -16.59
CA SER A 355 9.65 17.38 -17.63
C SER A 355 9.15 16.51 -18.78
N VAL A 356 7.89 16.07 -18.80
CA VAL A 356 7.32 15.25 -19.87
C VAL A 356 6.32 16.05 -20.69
N ASN A 357 6.37 15.88 -22.01
CA ASN A 357 5.31 16.40 -22.88
C ASN A 357 4.09 15.49 -22.82
N ARG A 358 3.07 15.93 -22.08
CA ARG A 358 1.82 15.18 -21.84
C ARG A 358 0.73 15.49 -22.85
N SER A 359 1.00 16.34 -23.84
CA SER A 359 -0.01 16.76 -24.83
C SER A 359 -0.24 15.69 -25.90
N VAL A 360 -1.50 15.33 -26.11
CA VAL A 360 -1.97 14.47 -27.20
C VAL A 360 -3.03 15.26 -27.98
N GLY A 361 -2.63 15.93 -29.02
CA GLY A 361 -3.45 16.94 -29.68
C GLY A 361 -3.74 18.13 -28.75
N SER A 362 -5.02 18.43 -28.54
CA SER A 362 -5.49 19.48 -27.60
C SER A 362 -5.64 18.98 -26.16
N PHE A 363 -5.54 17.66 -25.92
CA PHE A 363 -5.71 17.08 -24.59
C PHE A 363 -4.36 16.93 -23.88
N VAL A 364 -4.31 17.35 -22.60
CA VAL A 364 -3.15 17.14 -21.74
C VAL A 364 -3.46 15.98 -20.78
N VAL A 365 -2.66 14.91 -20.86
CA VAL A 365 -2.85 13.72 -20.01
C VAL A 365 -2.58 14.07 -18.53
N PRO A 366 -3.54 13.89 -17.61
CA PRO A 366 -3.35 14.11 -16.19
C PRO A 366 -2.26 13.20 -15.61
N VAL A 367 -1.40 13.75 -14.75
CA VAL A 367 -0.28 12.99 -14.16
C VAL A 367 -0.76 11.76 -13.36
N PRO A 368 -1.84 11.82 -12.56
CA PRO A 368 -2.32 10.66 -11.81
C PRO A 368 -2.72 9.45 -12.67
N TRP A 369 -3.02 9.65 -13.96
CA TRP A 369 -3.37 8.55 -14.88
C TRP A 369 -2.27 7.52 -15.07
N PHE A 370 -1.02 7.91 -14.86
CA PHE A 370 0.12 6.97 -15.01
C PHE A 370 0.05 5.82 -14.00
N SER A 371 -0.39 6.07 -12.76
CA SER A 371 -0.61 5.00 -11.78
C SER A 371 -1.78 4.08 -12.17
N SER A 372 -2.82 4.62 -12.81
CA SER A 372 -3.94 3.83 -13.34
C SER A 372 -3.52 2.92 -14.49
N ILE A 373 -2.60 3.37 -15.35
CA ILE A 373 -2.06 2.56 -16.46
C ILE A 373 -1.30 1.33 -15.92
N ASN A 374 -0.54 1.49 -14.83
CA ASN A 374 0.08 0.35 -14.15
C ASN A 374 -0.98 -0.70 -13.77
N ALA A 375 -2.07 -0.29 -13.13
CA ALA A 375 -3.15 -1.19 -12.74
C ALA A 375 -3.84 -1.86 -13.94
N ILE A 376 -4.02 -1.15 -15.06
CA ILE A 376 -4.54 -1.73 -16.32
C ILE A 376 -3.63 -2.87 -16.80
N VAL A 377 -2.32 -2.65 -16.79
CA VAL A 377 -1.35 -3.67 -17.20
C VAL A 377 -1.42 -4.88 -16.27
N VAL A 378 -1.45 -4.68 -14.96
CA VAL A 378 -1.59 -5.76 -13.97
C VAL A 378 -2.84 -6.59 -14.25
N ILE A 379 -4.02 -5.96 -14.40
CA ILE A 379 -5.29 -6.64 -14.67
C ILE A 379 -5.25 -7.40 -16.00
N GLY A 380 -4.77 -6.76 -17.06
CA GLY A 380 -4.77 -7.33 -18.41
C GLY A 380 -3.77 -8.48 -18.57
N VAL A 381 -2.63 -8.41 -17.90
CA VAL A 381 -1.54 -9.40 -18.04
C VAL A 381 -1.66 -10.54 -17.04
N ALA A 382 -2.36 -10.37 -15.91
CA ALA A 382 -2.51 -11.41 -14.89
C ALA A 382 -2.95 -12.79 -15.45
N PRO A 383 -4.01 -12.89 -16.29
CA PRO A 383 -4.42 -14.17 -16.84
C PRO A 383 -3.37 -14.77 -17.80
N LEU A 384 -2.64 -13.94 -18.53
CA LEU A 384 -1.58 -14.40 -19.43
C LEU A 384 -0.39 -14.97 -18.64
N VAL A 385 0.01 -14.32 -17.57
CA VAL A 385 1.06 -14.80 -16.65
C VAL A 385 0.64 -16.10 -15.99
N ALA A 386 -0.60 -16.20 -15.51
CA ALA A 386 -1.12 -17.44 -14.94
C ALA A 386 -1.10 -18.60 -15.95
N ALA A 387 -1.58 -18.37 -17.17
CA ALA A 387 -1.54 -19.37 -18.25
C ALA A 387 -0.11 -19.78 -18.63
N LEU A 388 0.83 -18.83 -18.63
CA LEU A 388 2.25 -19.10 -18.88
C LEU A 388 2.83 -20.03 -17.80
N TRP A 389 2.57 -19.76 -16.51
CA TRP A 389 3.07 -20.60 -15.42
C TRP A 389 2.52 -22.03 -15.49
N ILE A 390 1.22 -22.19 -15.79
CA ILE A 390 0.59 -23.51 -15.97
C ILE A 390 1.25 -24.25 -17.14
N ARG A 391 1.47 -23.59 -18.28
CA ARG A 391 2.11 -24.21 -19.45
C ARG A 391 3.57 -24.61 -19.20
N LEU A 392 4.33 -23.78 -18.48
CA LEU A 392 5.72 -24.08 -18.14
C LEU A 392 5.80 -25.25 -17.14
N ALA A 393 4.94 -25.29 -16.15
CA ALA A 393 4.85 -26.40 -15.20
C ALA A 393 4.49 -27.72 -15.90
N ALA A 394 3.52 -27.71 -16.81
CA ALA A 394 3.12 -28.88 -17.61
C ALA A 394 4.27 -29.42 -18.50
N ARG A 395 5.25 -28.56 -18.85
CA ARG A 395 6.44 -28.93 -19.62
C ARG A 395 7.65 -29.26 -18.75
N ASN A 396 7.50 -29.47 -17.46
CA ASN A 396 8.57 -29.66 -16.47
C ASN A 396 9.63 -28.52 -16.48
N ARG A 397 9.22 -27.30 -16.87
CA ARG A 397 10.04 -26.09 -16.86
C ARG A 397 9.48 -25.08 -15.84
N ALA A 398 9.16 -25.56 -14.63
CA ALA A 398 8.69 -24.68 -13.56
C ALA A 398 9.74 -23.62 -13.25
N VAL A 399 9.29 -22.36 -13.14
CA VAL A 399 10.15 -21.22 -12.82
C VAL A 399 10.11 -21.02 -11.32
N ASP A 400 11.26 -21.07 -10.66
CA ASP A 400 11.36 -20.86 -9.21
C ASP A 400 11.17 -19.37 -8.82
N ILE A 401 10.96 -19.13 -7.52
CA ILE A 401 10.67 -17.78 -7.01
C ILE A 401 11.85 -16.80 -7.22
N VAL A 402 13.09 -17.29 -7.18
CA VAL A 402 14.27 -16.44 -7.36
C VAL A 402 14.33 -15.93 -8.81
N GLN A 403 14.01 -16.78 -9.79
CA GLN A 403 13.91 -16.38 -11.19
C GLN A 403 12.76 -15.39 -11.43
N LYS A 404 11.62 -15.55 -10.72
CA LYS A 404 10.51 -14.61 -10.79
C LYS A 404 10.89 -13.25 -10.20
N TYR A 405 11.62 -13.23 -9.09
CA TYR A 405 12.12 -11.97 -8.51
C TYR A 405 13.21 -11.34 -9.36
N PHE A 406 14.09 -12.15 -9.97
CA PHE A 406 15.04 -11.65 -10.96
C PHE A 406 14.34 -10.95 -12.11
N PHE A 407 13.31 -11.58 -12.69
CA PHE A 407 12.50 -10.95 -13.75
C PHE A 407 11.85 -9.64 -13.27
N ALA A 408 11.25 -9.63 -12.08
CA ALA A 408 10.61 -8.42 -11.52
C ALA A 408 11.63 -7.28 -11.32
N LEU A 409 12.82 -7.58 -10.79
CA LEU A 409 13.91 -6.61 -10.63
C LEU A 409 14.41 -6.08 -11.98
N CYS A 410 14.49 -6.93 -13.02
CA CYS A 410 14.83 -6.51 -14.37
C CYS A 410 13.75 -5.55 -14.94
N MET A 411 12.47 -5.83 -14.71
CA MET A 411 11.39 -4.94 -15.17
C MET A 411 11.43 -3.59 -14.43
N ALA A 412 11.68 -3.60 -13.12
CA ALA A 412 11.85 -2.36 -12.35
C ALA A 412 13.11 -1.59 -12.78
N MET A 413 14.21 -2.29 -13.05
CA MET A 413 15.43 -1.71 -13.62
C MET A 413 15.15 -1.01 -14.95
N LEU A 414 14.52 -1.71 -15.89
CA LEU A 414 14.21 -1.18 -17.22
C LEU A 414 13.24 0.02 -17.14
N GLY A 415 12.24 -0.04 -16.26
CA GLY A 415 11.32 1.08 -16.03
C GLY A 415 12.06 2.33 -15.53
N ASN A 416 12.91 2.19 -14.51
CA ASN A 416 13.71 3.32 -14.00
C ASN A 416 14.80 3.76 -14.99
N ALA A 417 15.37 2.86 -15.80
CA ALA A 417 16.30 3.22 -16.87
C ALA A 417 15.62 4.03 -18.00
N LEU A 418 14.36 3.72 -18.34
CA LEU A 418 13.59 4.57 -19.25
C LEU A 418 13.35 5.97 -18.68
N MET A 419 13.09 6.09 -17.38
CA MET A 419 12.96 7.39 -16.72
C MET A 419 14.30 8.14 -16.68
N TYR A 420 15.42 7.43 -16.47
CA TYR A 420 16.77 8.00 -16.62
C TYR A 420 17.00 8.57 -18.03
N LEU A 421 16.69 7.78 -19.07
CA LEU A 421 16.79 8.23 -20.46
C LEU A 421 15.86 9.42 -20.75
N ALA A 422 14.63 9.39 -20.22
CA ALA A 422 13.70 10.51 -20.31
C ALA A 422 14.29 11.78 -19.66
N GLY A 423 14.99 11.63 -18.55
CA GLY A 423 15.71 12.73 -17.89
C GLY A 423 16.85 13.28 -18.72
N LEU A 424 17.63 12.44 -19.39
CA LEU A 424 18.68 12.89 -20.33
C LEU A 424 18.07 13.65 -21.51
N ILE A 425 16.98 13.15 -22.10
CA ILE A 425 16.31 13.85 -23.20
C ILE A 425 15.76 15.20 -22.72
N ALA A 426 15.11 15.25 -21.56
CA ALA A 426 14.59 16.51 -21.03
C ALA A 426 15.67 17.54 -20.69
N ALA A 427 16.90 17.09 -20.39
CA ALA A 427 18.03 17.99 -20.17
C ALA A 427 18.55 18.64 -21.46
N HIS A 428 18.40 17.99 -22.61
CA HIS A 428 18.86 18.49 -23.91
C HIS A 428 17.72 19.04 -24.78
N ALA A 429 16.49 18.58 -24.56
CA ALA A 429 15.27 19.05 -25.19
C ALA A 429 14.37 19.73 -24.14
N THR A 430 13.33 20.43 -24.58
CA THR A 430 12.43 21.11 -23.64
C THR A 430 11.62 20.14 -22.77
N LYS A 431 11.27 18.96 -23.29
CA LYS A 431 10.51 17.92 -22.56
C LYS A 431 10.78 16.52 -23.13
N ALA A 432 10.69 15.50 -22.27
CA ALA A 432 10.74 14.10 -22.67
C ALA A 432 9.44 13.63 -23.35
N PRO A 433 9.48 12.61 -24.24
CA PRO A 433 8.29 12.10 -24.91
C PRO A 433 7.40 11.26 -23.97
N LEU A 434 6.08 11.36 -24.16
CA LEU A 434 5.04 10.72 -23.34
C LEU A 434 5.17 9.19 -23.26
N TRP A 435 5.59 8.54 -24.34
CA TRP A 435 5.66 7.07 -24.38
C TRP A 435 6.67 6.47 -23.39
N MET A 436 7.70 7.22 -22.96
CA MET A 436 8.72 6.70 -22.05
C MET A 436 8.17 6.41 -20.66
N PRO A 437 7.50 7.34 -19.96
CA PRO A 437 6.87 7.00 -18.70
C PRO A 437 5.72 5.99 -18.85
N LEU A 438 4.97 5.98 -19.97
CA LEU A 438 3.95 4.96 -20.24
C LEU A 438 4.56 3.55 -20.33
N ALA A 439 5.65 3.39 -21.05
CA ALA A 439 6.38 2.13 -21.11
C ALA A 439 6.99 1.78 -19.74
N GLY A 440 7.52 2.77 -19.03
CA GLY A 440 8.09 2.58 -17.68
C GLY A 440 7.08 2.02 -16.69
N VAL A 441 5.90 2.63 -16.55
CA VAL A 441 4.85 2.13 -15.65
C VAL A 441 4.31 0.76 -16.08
N SER A 442 4.28 0.49 -17.39
CA SER A 442 3.89 -0.81 -17.92
C SER A 442 4.89 -1.92 -17.54
N LEU A 443 6.19 -1.63 -17.61
CA LEU A 443 7.24 -2.55 -17.15
C LEU A 443 7.14 -2.81 -15.65
N LEU A 444 6.87 -1.78 -14.84
CA LEU A 444 6.63 -1.97 -13.40
C LEU A 444 5.43 -2.89 -13.14
N GLY A 445 4.32 -2.73 -13.87
CA GLY A 445 3.15 -3.61 -13.77
C GLY A 445 3.43 -5.05 -14.15
N LEU A 446 4.24 -5.29 -15.19
CA LEU A 446 4.71 -6.64 -15.56
C LEU A 446 5.55 -7.28 -14.46
N GLY A 447 6.47 -6.53 -13.86
CA GLY A 447 7.25 -6.98 -12.72
C GLY A 447 6.39 -7.27 -11.49
N GLU A 448 5.43 -6.40 -11.22
CA GLU A 448 4.52 -6.47 -10.09
C GLU A 448 3.71 -7.75 -10.08
N ILE A 449 3.02 -8.08 -11.18
CA ILE A 449 2.16 -9.28 -11.21
C ILE A 449 2.98 -10.58 -11.03
N VAL A 450 4.19 -10.64 -11.59
CA VAL A 450 5.09 -11.78 -11.42
C VAL A 450 5.59 -11.89 -9.98
N ALA A 451 6.00 -10.78 -9.37
CA ALA A 451 6.54 -10.76 -8.01
C ALA A 451 5.48 -11.14 -6.97
N TRP A 452 4.30 -10.52 -7.02
CA TRP A 452 3.25 -10.74 -6.01
C TRP A 452 2.65 -12.14 -6.07
N THR A 453 2.39 -12.68 -7.28
CA THR A 453 1.88 -14.05 -7.41
C THR A 453 2.86 -15.09 -6.86
N ALA A 454 4.16 -14.89 -7.05
CA ALA A 454 5.20 -15.74 -6.48
C ALA A 454 5.27 -15.63 -4.96
N THR A 455 5.15 -14.42 -4.44
CA THR A 455 5.23 -14.10 -3.01
C THR A 455 4.18 -14.83 -2.19
N TYR A 456 2.90 -14.73 -2.57
CA TYR A 456 1.80 -15.32 -1.79
C TYR A 456 1.95 -16.83 -1.63
N GLY A 457 2.29 -17.51 -2.73
CA GLY A 457 2.53 -18.94 -2.70
C GLY A 457 3.74 -19.35 -1.87
N PHE A 458 4.80 -18.53 -1.85
CA PHE A 458 6.01 -18.80 -1.08
C PHE A 458 5.81 -18.60 0.41
N VAL A 459 5.30 -17.43 0.82
CA VAL A 459 5.19 -17.07 2.24
C VAL A 459 4.29 -18.06 2.99
N THR A 460 3.19 -18.50 2.38
CA THR A 460 2.28 -19.48 2.99
C THR A 460 2.94 -20.84 3.20
N ARG A 461 3.87 -21.26 2.30
CA ARG A 461 4.59 -22.54 2.43
C ARG A 461 5.82 -22.44 3.36
N ALA A 462 6.49 -21.29 3.39
CA ALA A 462 7.68 -21.08 4.20
C ALA A 462 7.37 -20.75 5.67
N ALA A 463 6.19 -20.23 5.96
CA ALA A 463 5.78 -19.87 7.31
C ALA A 463 5.78 -21.10 8.24
N PRO A 464 6.31 -20.96 9.48
CA PRO A 464 6.17 -22.00 10.48
C PRO A 464 4.70 -22.28 10.78
N PRO A 465 4.31 -23.52 11.11
CA PRO A 465 2.95 -23.87 11.50
C PRO A 465 2.46 -22.98 12.64
N GLY A 466 1.25 -22.44 12.54
CA GLY A 466 0.67 -21.53 13.52
C GLY A 466 1.11 -20.06 13.40
N TYR A 467 2.11 -19.72 12.57
CA TYR A 467 2.64 -18.35 12.43
C TYR A 467 2.46 -17.75 11.03
N VAL A 468 1.58 -18.31 10.20
CA VAL A 468 1.40 -17.86 8.81
C VAL A 468 1.01 -16.38 8.71
N SER A 469 0.03 -15.93 9.50
CA SER A 469 -0.41 -14.54 9.52
C SER A 469 0.68 -13.57 10.00
N MET A 470 1.43 -13.96 11.03
CA MET A 470 2.55 -13.16 11.55
C MET A 470 3.68 -13.07 10.51
N THR A 471 4.01 -14.18 9.84
CA THR A 471 5.02 -14.21 8.77
C THR A 471 4.60 -13.33 7.60
N MET A 472 3.32 -13.33 7.22
CA MET A 472 2.79 -12.47 6.17
C MET A 472 2.84 -10.98 6.58
N GLY A 473 2.52 -10.65 7.82
CA GLY A 473 2.66 -9.29 8.35
C GLY A 473 4.10 -8.80 8.36
N ALA A 474 5.04 -9.63 8.81
CA ALA A 474 6.47 -9.33 8.75
C ALA A 474 6.96 -9.19 7.31
N TRP A 475 6.45 -9.99 6.39
CA TRP A 475 6.75 -9.87 4.96
C TRP A 475 6.31 -8.50 4.42
N TYR A 476 5.07 -8.07 4.68
CA TYR A 476 4.60 -6.75 4.24
C TYR A 476 5.42 -5.60 4.82
N LEU A 477 5.78 -5.68 6.10
CA LEU A 477 6.68 -4.70 6.74
C LEU A 477 8.02 -4.62 6.02
N LEU A 478 8.68 -5.77 5.78
CA LEU A 478 10.02 -5.84 5.21
C LEU A 478 10.04 -5.51 3.71
N THR A 479 8.98 -5.78 2.97
CA THR A 479 8.93 -5.58 1.53
C THR A 479 8.29 -4.26 1.13
N LEU A 480 7.01 -4.06 1.39
CA LEU A 480 6.30 -2.84 1.05
C LEU A 480 6.58 -1.71 2.04
N GLY A 481 6.64 -2.03 3.35
CA GLY A 481 6.90 -1.03 4.38
C GLY A 481 8.28 -0.41 4.22
N LEU A 482 9.32 -1.22 4.27
CA LEU A 482 10.70 -0.76 4.11
C LEU A 482 10.96 -0.26 2.68
N GLY A 483 10.43 -0.94 1.64
CA GLY A 483 10.58 -0.51 0.25
C GLY A 483 9.95 0.84 -0.04
N GLY A 484 8.76 1.12 0.50
CA GLY A 484 8.11 2.43 0.42
C GLY A 484 8.91 3.53 1.13
N TYR A 485 9.41 3.25 2.32
CA TYR A 485 10.28 4.17 3.06
C TYR A 485 11.57 4.46 2.29
N LEU A 486 12.27 3.44 1.79
CA LEU A 486 13.50 3.59 0.99
C LEU A 486 13.25 4.36 -0.32
N SER A 487 12.08 4.20 -0.94
CA SER A 487 11.69 5.03 -2.09
C SER A 487 11.64 6.53 -1.74
N GLY A 488 11.15 6.88 -0.55
CA GLY A 488 11.20 8.25 -0.07
C GLY A 488 12.61 8.74 0.21
N VAL A 489 13.46 7.90 0.81
CA VAL A 489 14.87 8.23 1.06
C VAL A 489 15.62 8.51 -0.25
N THR A 490 15.45 7.65 -1.26
CA THR A 490 16.05 7.89 -2.58
C THR A 490 15.45 9.12 -3.28
N GLY A 491 14.15 9.38 -3.04
CA GLY A 491 13.46 10.57 -3.55
C GLY A 491 14.02 11.88 -3.01
N GLN A 492 14.59 11.90 -1.79
CA GLN A 492 15.23 13.11 -1.24
C GLN A 492 16.43 13.59 -2.06
N TRP A 493 17.11 12.67 -2.75
CA TRP A 493 18.28 13.01 -3.56
C TRP A 493 17.93 13.84 -4.81
N VAL A 494 16.66 13.90 -5.20
CA VAL A 494 16.21 14.66 -6.38
C VAL A 494 16.62 16.13 -6.30
N ASP A 495 16.51 16.76 -5.13
CA ASP A 495 16.88 18.17 -4.96
C ASP A 495 18.40 18.40 -4.98
N SER A 496 19.22 17.39 -4.68
CA SER A 496 20.69 17.47 -4.63
C SER A 496 21.38 17.03 -5.91
N ILE A 497 20.96 15.91 -6.51
CA ILE A 497 21.60 15.32 -7.71
C ILE A 497 20.71 15.32 -8.94
N GLY A 498 19.46 15.78 -8.81
CA GLY A 498 18.47 15.84 -9.89
C GLY A 498 17.75 14.51 -10.15
N TYR A 499 16.63 14.60 -10.88
CA TYR A 499 15.78 13.44 -11.23
C TYR A 499 16.55 12.39 -12.03
N THR A 500 17.31 12.81 -13.04
CA THR A 500 18.05 11.92 -13.94
C THR A 500 19.02 11.03 -13.16
N ALA A 501 19.89 11.62 -12.32
CA ALA A 501 20.84 10.84 -11.54
C ALA A 501 20.14 9.93 -10.51
N THR A 502 19.04 10.39 -9.90
CA THR A 502 18.24 9.58 -8.97
C THR A 502 17.66 8.34 -9.66
N PHE A 503 17.05 8.48 -10.85
CA PHE A 503 16.51 7.36 -11.60
C PHE A 503 17.61 6.38 -12.06
N GLY A 504 18.76 6.91 -12.50
CA GLY A 504 19.93 6.11 -12.83
C GLY A 504 20.44 5.30 -11.64
N GLY A 505 20.52 5.91 -10.46
CA GLY A 505 20.92 5.25 -9.21
C GLY A 505 19.95 4.15 -8.79
N VAL A 506 18.63 4.40 -8.89
CA VAL A 506 17.60 3.39 -8.61
C VAL A 506 17.70 2.25 -9.63
N ALA A 507 17.84 2.54 -10.92
CA ALA A 507 18.01 1.50 -11.96
C ALA A 507 19.26 0.65 -11.71
N ALA A 508 20.40 1.27 -11.38
CA ALA A 508 21.64 0.57 -11.04
C ALA A 508 21.48 -0.31 -9.80
N THR A 509 20.77 0.16 -8.78
CA THR A 509 20.44 -0.64 -7.58
C THR A 509 19.60 -1.86 -7.95
N MET A 510 18.56 -1.70 -8.79
CA MET A 510 17.75 -2.84 -9.26
C MET A 510 18.59 -3.83 -10.07
N ALA A 511 19.49 -3.36 -10.95
CA ALA A 511 20.42 -4.19 -11.71
C ALA A 511 21.35 -4.98 -10.78
N PHE A 512 21.92 -4.33 -9.78
CA PHE A 512 22.79 -4.98 -8.80
C PHE A 512 22.06 -6.13 -8.08
N PHE A 513 20.86 -5.88 -7.55
CA PHE A 513 20.09 -6.91 -6.85
C PHE A 513 19.55 -8.00 -7.79
N ALA A 514 19.29 -7.70 -9.07
CA ALA A 514 18.98 -8.71 -10.07
C ALA A 514 20.18 -9.64 -10.29
N ILE A 515 21.40 -9.11 -10.43
CA ILE A 515 22.62 -9.89 -10.55
C ILE A 515 22.86 -10.73 -9.29
N VAL A 516 22.71 -10.14 -8.10
CA VAL A 516 22.81 -10.86 -6.82
C VAL A 516 21.81 -12.01 -6.76
N ALA A 517 20.55 -11.80 -7.13
CA ALA A 517 19.55 -12.87 -7.16
C ALA A 517 19.99 -14.03 -8.08
N LEU A 518 20.53 -13.73 -9.27
CA LEU A 518 20.98 -14.73 -10.21
C LEU A 518 22.21 -15.50 -9.70
N LEU A 519 23.22 -14.80 -9.18
CA LEU A 519 24.45 -15.40 -8.66
C LEU A 519 24.19 -16.30 -7.44
N PHE A 520 23.33 -15.86 -6.53
CA PHE A 520 23.02 -16.60 -5.31
C PHE A 520 21.84 -17.57 -5.46
N ARG A 521 21.23 -17.69 -6.66
CA ARG A 521 20.10 -18.59 -6.92
C ARG A 521 20.37 -20.02 -6.44
N GLY A 522 21.53 -20.59 -6.81
CA GLY A 522 21.90 -21.96 -6.42
C GLY A 522 22.05 -22.13 -4.90
N ALA A 523 22.55 -21.10 -4.19
CA ALA A 523 22.64 -21.11 -2.73
C ALA A 523 21.24 -21.01 -2.08
N LEU A 524 20.38 -20.16 -2.59
CA LEU A 524 18.99 -20.01 -2.11
C LEU A 524 18.17 -21.28 -2.32
N LEU A 525 18.29 -21.93 -3.47
CA LEU A 525 17.64 -23.22 -3.73
C LEU A 525 18.11 -24.32 -2.77
N ARG A 526 19.44 -24.43 -2.53
CA ARG A 526 19.99 -25.36 -1.52
C ARG A 526 19.51 -25.05 -0.11
N LEU A 527 19.42 -23.75 0.25
CA LEU A 527 18.90 -23.33 1.54
C LEU A 527 17.42 -23.76 1.69
N ALA A 528 16.60 -23.55 0.66
CA ALA A 528 15.20 -23.95 0.63
C ALA A 528 15.03 -25.46 0.79
N THR A 529 15.80 -26.27 0.06
CA THR A 529 15.79 -27.73 0.20
C THR A 529 16.11 -28.16 1.64
N ARG A 530 17.15 -27.56 2.26
CA ARG A 530 17.51 -27.82 3.66
C ARG A 530 16.44 -27.35 4.66
N ALA A 531 15.71 -26.31 4.32
CA ALA A 531 14.59 -25.80 5.12
C ALA A 531 13.28 -26.58 4.92
N GLY A 532 13.25 -27.55 3.98
CA GLY A 532 12.04 -28.29 3.61
C GLY A 532 10.98 -27.43 2.96
N VAL A 533 11.37 -26.42 2.16
CA VAL A 533 10.47 -25.49 1.44
C VAL A 533 10.68 -25.66 -0.06
N ALA A 534 9.60 -25.90 -0.81
CA ALA A 534 9.63 -25.87 -2.27
C ALA A 534 9.57 -24.42 -2.78
N LEU A 535 10.52 -24.01 -3.64
CA LEU A 535 10.62 -22.68 -4.27
C LEU A 535 10.06 -22.64 -5.68
#